data_8e85e5e1bc8be75bc1c80d01b55f37f2
#
_entry.id   8e85e5e1bc8be75bc1c80d01b55f37f2
#
_cell.length_a   1.000
_cell.length_b   1.000
_cell.length_c   1.000
_cell.angle_alpha   90.00
_cell.angle_beta   90.00
_cell.angle_gamma   90.00
#
_symmetry.space_group_name_H-M   'P 1'
#
loop_
_entity.id
_entity.type
_entity.pdbx_description
1 polymer ?
#
loop_
_entity_poly.entity_id
_entity_poly.type
_entity_poly.pdbx_seq_one_letter_code
_entity_poly.pdbx_strand_id
1 'polypeptide(L)'
;EAVVATKPEVELGQYKGVEVTKADTEATDADVEEELKRVQEQNSRTVAVTDRAVKDGDNTVIDFEGFVDGVAFEGGKGTDYPLTIGSHSFIDTFEDQIIGMNIGDEKEINVTFPEEYHVDDLKGKPAMFKVSVKEIKEKQLPELNDEFAQDVSDFDTIAEYKDDLKNKIADRKSREAKAKQEDEAIAKIIEDSKMDIPDAMVDTQVNRMVEDFAQRLQQQGLSVEQYFQYTGMTADKIMDEMKPEAVKRIQSRLVLEAVVKAENIETSEEDFEAELKKMAEAYKMELDQIKEFMGDYEKKQIKEDLAIQKAIEVITGSVVEK
;
A
#
# COMPACT_ATOMS: atom_id res chain seq x y z
N GLU A 1 -5.86 36.32 28.99
CA GLU A 1 -4.96 35.27 29.50
C GLU A 1 -4.77 34.28 28.36
N ALA A 2 -3.53 34.08 27.92
CA ALA A 2 -3.24 33.10 26.88
C ALA A 2 -2.58 31.89 27.56
N VAL A 3 -3.15 30.70 27.38
CA VAL A 3 -2.55 29.44 27.83
C VAL A 3 -1.72 28.89 26.65
N VAL A 4 -0.41 28.80 26.87
CA VAL A 4 0.52 28.29 25.84
C VAL A 4 1.10 26.98 26.35
N ALA A 5 0.95 25.89 25.54
CA ALA A 5 1.64 24.66 25.82
C ALA A 5 3.12 24.82 25.45
N THR A 6 4.00 24.56 26.42
CA THR A 6 5.45 24.50 26.17
C THR A 6 5.86 23.09 25.80
N LYS A 7 6.90 22.99 24.97
CA LYS A 7 7.49 21.71 24.61
C LYS A 7 7.97 20.98 25.88
N PRO A 8 7.56 19.72 26.11
CA PRO A 8 7.94 18.98 27.30
C PRO A 8 9.43 18.60 27.28
N GLU A 9 10.00 18.47 28.48
CA GLU A 9 11.33 17.86 28.64
C GLU A 9 11.21 16.34 28.52
N VAL A 10 12.24 15.71 27.96
CA VAL A 10 12.34 14.26 27.80
C VAL A 10 13.47 13.73 28.68
N GLU A 11 13.12 12.83 29.58
CA GLU A 11 14.13 12.00 30.26
C GLU A 11 14.41 10.79 29.36
N LEU A 12 15.53 10.83 28.62
CA LEU A 12 15.93 9.74 27.72
C LEU A 12 16.24 8.47 28.51
N GLY A 13 15.65 7.36 28.08
CA GLY A 13 16.08 6.01 28.44
C GLY A 13 17.31 5.56 27.67
N GLN A 14 17.50 4.25 27.53
CA GLN A 14 18.58 3.67 26.74
C GLN A 14 18.29 3.88 25.25
N TYR A 15 19.14 4.64 24.55
CA TYR A 15 19.02 4.92 23.12
C TYR A 15 20.19 4.38 22.26
N LYS A 16 21.25 3.85 22.90
CA LYS A 16 22.35 3.14 22.23
C LYS A 16 22.34 1.67 22.61
N GLY A 17 22.70 0.81 21.66
CA GLY A 17 22.71 -0.63 21.87
C GLY A 17 21.31 -1.23 22.05
N VAL A 18 20.29 -0.60 21.47
CA VAL A 18 18.91 -1.11 21.47
C VAL A 18 18.84 -2.38 20.62
N GLU A 19 18.20 -3.41 21.15
CA GLU A 19 18.04 -4.66 20.45
C GLU A 19 16.92 -4.55 19.40
N VAL A 20 17.19 -4.94 18.17
CA VAL A 20 16.22 -4.94 17.08
C VAL A 20 16.20 -6.30 16.40
N THR A 21 15.06 -6.61 15.78
CA THR A 21 14.89 -7.84 15.01
C THR A 21 15.78 -7.81 13.77
N LYS A 22 16.58 -8.90 13.59
CA LYS A 22 17.33 -9.08 12.36
C LYS A 22 16.38 -9.26 11.19
N ALA A 23 16.50 -8.40 10.19
CA ALA A 23 15.69 -8.48 8.99
C ALA A 23 16.42 -9.26 7.89
N ASP A 24 15.65 -10.08 7.14
CA ASP A 24 16.16 -10.73 5.94
C ASP A 24 16.12 -9.74 4.76
N THR A 25 17.31 -9.46 4.25
CA THR A 25 17.53 -8.53 3.11
C THR A 25 17.93 -9.27 1.83
N GLU A 26 18.07 -10.60 1.90
CA GLU A 26 18.50 -11.39 0.75
C GLU A 26 17.36 -11.52 -0.27
N ALA A 27 17.66 -11.20 -1.54
CA ALA A 27 16.76 -11.47 -2.65
C ALA A 27 16.97 -12.90 -3.12
N THR A 28 15.95 -13.74 -2.91
CA THR A 28 15.98 -15.14 -3.32
C THR A 28 15.57 -15.28 -4.80
N ASP A 29 15.91 -16.40 -5.41
CA ASP A 29 15.46 -16.70 -6.77
C ASP A 29 13.93 -16.84 -6.83
N ALA A 30 13.28 -17.27 -5.75
CA ALA A 30 11.82 -17.30 -5.64
C ALA A 30 11.18 -15.90 -5.71
N ASP A 31 11.79 -14.90 -5.06
CA ASP A 31 11.34 -13.50 -5.16
C ASP A 31 11.42 -12.98 -6.60
N VAL A 32 12.48 -13.36 -7.32
CA VAL A 32 12.68 -12.99 -8.74
C VAL A 32 11.64 -13.67 -9.62
N GLU A 33 11.34 -14.94 -9.39
CA GLU A 33 10.31 -15.68 -10.12
C GLU A 33 8.92 -15.09 -9.89
N GLU A 34 8.60 -14.72 -8.65
CA GLU A 34 7.32 -14.07 -8.32
C GLU A 34 7.17 -12.72 -9.02
N GLU A 35 8.22 -11.90 -9.01
CA GLU A 35 8.21 -10.60 -9.70
C GLU A 35 8.10 -10.76 -11.22
N LEU A 36 8.85 -11.72 -11.81
CA LEU A 36 8.73 -12.06 -13.23
C LEU A 36 7.33 -12.52 -13.60
N LYS A 37 6.73 -13.37 -12.78
CA LYS A 37 5.36 -13.82 -13.00
C LYS A 37 4.37 -12.66 -12.96
N ARG A 38 4.55 -11.72 -12.02
CA ARG A 38 3.74 -10.51 -11.92
C ARG A 38 3.84 -9.66 -13.19
N VAL A 39 5.06 -9.42 -13.69
CA VAL A 39 5.30 -8.66 -14.93
C VAL A 39 4.72 -9.42 -16.14
N GLN A 40 4.89 -10.73 -16.20
CA GLN A 40 4.33 -11.61 -17.23
C GLN A 40 2.80 -11.52 -17.29
N GLU A 41 2.14 -11.54 -16.11
CA GLU A 41 0.69 -11.40 -16.00
C GLU A 41 0.20 -10.02 -16.44
N GLN A 42 0.92 -8.97 -16.12
CA GLN A 42 0.61 -7.59 -16.56
C GLN A 42 0.74 -7.41 -18.08
N ASN A 43 1.63 -8.16 -18.72
CA ASN A 43 1.87 -8.14 -20.16
C ASN A 43 1.15 -9.27 -20.91
N SER A 44 0.20 -9.94 -20.25
CA SER A 44 -0.60 -10.98 -20.87
C SER A 44 -1.52 -10.42 -21.94
N ARG A 45 -1.76 -11.21 -22.97
CA ARG A 45 -2.72 -10.90 -24.06
C ARG A 45 -3.99 -11.70 -23.86
N THR A 46 -5.12 -11.09 -24.12
CA THR A 46 -6.41 -11.78 -24.13
C THR A 46 -6.74 -12.18 -25.56
N VAL A 47 -6.85 -13.48 -25.81
CA VAL A 47 -7.11 -14.05 -27.13
C VAL A 47 -8.46 -14.76 -27.15
N ALA A 48 -9.26 -14.52 -28.18
CA ALA A 48 -10.54 -15.21 -28.35
C ALA A 48 -10.31 -16.71 -28.65
N VAL A 49 -11.07 -17.55 -27.98
CA VAL A 49 -11.05 -19.00 -28.13
C VAL A 49 -12.37 -19.44 -28.75
N THR A 50 -12.29 -20.09 -29.92
CA THR A 50 -13.50 -20.53 -30.66
C THR A 50 -13.53 -22.02 -30.92
N ASP A 51 -12.48 -22.76 -30.58
CA ASP A 51 -12.23 -24.14 -30.95
C ASP A 51 -12.29 -25.14 -29.77
N ARG A 52 -12.54 -24.64 -28.58
CA ARG A 52 -12.67 -25.48 -27.38
C ARG A 52 -13.72 -24.93 -26.39
N ALA A 53 -14.11 -25.79 -25.49
CA ALA A 53 -14.95 -25.42 -24.33
C ALA A 53 -14.23 -24.59 -23.28
N VAL A 54 -15.00 -23.95 -22.42
CA VAL A 54 -14.56 -23.16 -21.24
C VAL A 54 -13.68 -24.01 -20.32
N LYS A 55 -12.58 -23.45 -19.89
CA LYS A 55 -11.68 -23.99 -18.87
C LYS A 55 -11.54 -23.04 -17.68
N ASP A 56 -11.00 -23.56 -16.60
CA ASP A 56 -10.58 -22.75 -15.46
C ASP A 56 -9.53 -21.70 -15.89
N GLY A 57 -9.67 -20.47 -15.38
CA GLY A 57 -8.85 -19.30 -15.74
C GLY A 57 -9.30 -18.55 -17.01
N ASP A 58 -10.28 -19.06 -17.78
CA ASP A 58 -10.80 -18.36 -18.95
C ASP A 58 -11.62 -17.12 -18.55
N ASN A 59 -11.51 -16.06 -19.34
CA ASN A 59 -12.41 -14.91 -19.28
C ASN A 59 -13.58 -15.14 -20.23
N THR A 60 -14.78 -15.31 -19.69
CA THR A 60 -16.00 -15.55 -20.46
C THR A 60 -16.89 -14.32 -20.50
N VAL A 61 -17.70 -14.21 -21.54
CA VAL A 61 -18.86 -13.31 -21.58
C VAL A 61 -20.10 -14.17 -21.54
N ILE A 62 -20.92 -13.99 -20.52
CA ILE A 62 -22.12 -14.79 -20.28
C ILE A 62 -23.38 -13.94 -20.19
N ASP A 63 -24.50 -14.53 -20.57
CA ASP A 63 -25.83 -14.08 -20.12
C ASP A 63 -26.29 -15.05 -19.03
N PHE A 64 -26.93 -14.50 -18.00
CA PHE A 64 -27.53 -15.33 -16.97
C PHE A 64 -28.85 -14.74 -16.46
N GLU A 65 -29.75 -15.62 -16.03
CA GLU A 65 -31.01 -15.26 -15.37
C GLU A 65 -31.30 -16.27 -14.25
N GLY A 66 -31.39 -15.77 -13.03
CA GLY A 66 -31.57 -16.55 -11.80
C GLY A 66 -33.00 -16.63 -11.33
N PHE A 67 -33.40 -17.80 -10.83
CA PHE A 67 -34.71 -18.11 -10.33
C PHE A 67 -34.63 -18.78 -8.95
N VAL A 68 -35.47 -18.35 -8.03
CA VAL A 68 -35.71 -19.02 -6.73
C VAL A 68 -37.17 -19.45 -6.70
N ASP A 69 -37.44 -20.69 -6.40
CA ASP A 69 -38.79 -21.28 -6.45
C ASP A 69 -39.53 -21.04 -7.78
N GLY A 70 -38.80 -20.98 -8.88
CA GLY A 70 -39.33 -20.74 -10.23
C GLY A 70 -39.64 -19.27 -10.55
N VAL A 71 -39.36 -18.34 -9.66
CA VAL A 71 -39.58 -16.91 -9.84
C VAL A 71 -38.24 -16.19 -10.00
N ALA A 72 -38.12 -15.36 -11.04
CA ALA A 72 -36.94 -14.53 -11.24
C ALA A 72 -36.80 -13.49 -10.11
N PHE A 73 -35.59 -13.29 -9.60
CA PHE A 73 -35.34 -12.36 -8.50
C PHE A 73 -34.54 -11.13 -8.98
N GLU A 74 -34.71 -10.04 -8.27
CA GLU A 74 -34.01 -8.78 -8.57
C GLU A 74 -32.49 -8.93 -8.36
N GLY A 75 -31.70 -8.47 -9.34
CA GLY A 75 -30.24 -8.66 -9.34
C GLY A 75 -29.76 -10.02 -9.87
N GLY A 76 -30.68 -10.96 -10.15
CA GLY A 76 -30.37 -12.29 -10.68
C GLY A 76 -30.13 -12.35 -12.19
N LYS A 77 -30.18 -11.22 -12.91
CA LYS A 77 -30.04 -11.19 -14.38
C LYS A 77 -28.87 -10.32 -14.82
N GLY A 78 -28.06 -10.86 -15.73
CA GLY A 78 -27.00 -10.13 -16.42
C GLY A 78 -26.94 -10.49 -17.89
N THR A 79 -26.60 -9.51 -18.71
CA THR A 79 -26.39 -9.67 -20.16
C THR A 79 -25.02 -9.15 -20.49
N ASP A 80 -24.28 -9.88 -21.35
CA ASP A 80 -22.89 -9.57 -21.73
C ASP A 80 -21.98 -9.40 -20.50
N TYR A 81 -22.20 -10.21 -19.46
CA TYR A 81 -21.47 -10.10 -18.21
C TYR A 81 -20.09 -10.74 -18.32
N PRO A 82 -19.00 -9.98 -18.07
CA PRO A 82 -17.66 -10.55 -18.06
C PRO A 82 -17.45 -11.36 -16.78
N LEU A 83 -17.06 -12.63 -16.93
CA LEU A 83 -16.80 -13.54 -15.83
C LEU A 83 -15.48 -14.29 -16.07
N THR A 84 -14.56 -14.18 -15.10
CA THR A 84 -13.36 -15.01 -15.06
C THR A 84 -13.66 -16.29 -14.31
N ILE A 85 -13.52 -17.43 -14.95
CA ILE A 85 -13.78 -18.73 -14.35
C ILE A 85 -12.68 -19.06 -13.32
N GLY A 86 -13.08 -19.43 -12.11
CA GLY A 86 -12.18 -19.66 -10.97
C GLY A 86 -11.89 -18.41 -10.15
N SER A 87 -12.53 -17.28 -10.47
CA SER A 87 -12.40 -16.04 -9.67
C SER A 87 -13.16 -16.07 -8.35
N HIS A 88 -14.09 -17.01 -8.19
CA HIS A 88 -15.03 -17.10 -7.06
C HIS A 88 -15.82 -15.79 -6.81
N SER A 89 -16.08 -15.03 -7.89
CA SER A 89 -16.88 -13.81 -7.83
C SER A 89 -18.40 -14.09 -7.81
N PHE A 90 -18.78 -15.29 -8.22
CA PHE A 90 -20.15 -15.80 -8.12
C PHE A 90 -20.29 -16.77 -6.94
N ILE A 91 -21.53 -17.18 -6.68
CA ILE A 91 -21.87 -18.16 -5.63
C ILE A 91 -21.13 -19.47 -5.89
N ASP A 92 -20.68 -20.11 -4.83
CA ASP A 92 -19.94 -21.38 -4.90
C ASP A 92 -20.59 -22.38 -5.85
N THR A 93 -19.74 -23.06 -6.62
CA THR A 93 -20.10 -24.02 -7.67
C THR A 93 -20.74 -23.45 -8.95
N PHE A 94 -21.00 -22.14 -9.04
CA PHE A 94 -21.55 -21.53 -10.25
C PHE A 94 -20.55 -21.57 -11.39
N GLU A 95 -19.33 -21.11 -11.15
CA GLU A 95 -18.26 -21.04 -12.16
C GLU A 95 -17.79 -22.43 -12.58
N ASP A 96 -17.70 -23.39 -11.65
CA ASP A 96 -17.34 -24.78 -11.91
C ASP A 96 -18.29 -25.47 -12.90
N GLN A 97 -19.58 -25.13 -12.85
CA GLN A 97 -20.58 -25.72 -13.72
C GLN A 97 -20.56 -25.14 -15.15
N ILE A 98 -19.91 -23.99 -15.36
CA ILE A 98 -19.70 -23.39 -16.69
C ILE A 98 -18.53 -24.08 -17.41
N ILE A 99 -17.57 -24.63 -16.66
CA ILE A 99 -16.46 -25.40 -17.26
C ILE A 99 -17.01 -26.51 -18.15
N GLY A 100 -16.49 -26.58 -19.37
CA GLY A 100 -16.91 -27.56 -20.37
C GLY A 100 -18.04 -27.11 -21.29
N MET A 101 -18.62 -25.91 -21.10
CA MET A 101 -19.59 -25.32 -22.04
C MET A 101 -18.88 -24.72 -23.24
N ASN A 102 -19.47 -24.81 -24.41
CA ASN A 102 -18.98 -24.15 -25.62
C ASN A 102 -19.67 -22.81 -25.85
N ILE A 103 -19.14 -22.00 -26.75
CA ILE A 103 -19.81 -20.77 -27.18
C ILE A 103 -21.18 -21.12 -27.78
N GLY A 104 -22.22 -20.45 -27.31
CA GLY A 104 -23.60 -20.66 -27.74
C GLY A 104 -24.35 -21.73 -26.93
N ASP A 105 -23.67 -22.46 -26.03
CA ASP A 105 -24.34 -23.41 -25.16
C ASP A 105 -25.18 -22.68 -24.11
N GLU A 106 -26.36 -23.24 -23.82
CA GLU A 106 -27.23 -22.84 -22.71
C GLU A 106 -27.32 -23.97 -21.70
N LYS A 107 -27.22 -23.65 -20.42
CA LYS A 107 -27.27 -24.64 -19.34
C LYS A 107 -28.01 -24.08 -18.13
N GLU A 108 -28.76 -24.95 -17.47
CA GLU A 108 -29.34 -24.68 -16.15
C GLU A 108 -28.34 -25.08 -15.07
N ILE A 109 -27.91 -24.10 -14.30
CA ILE A 109 -26.94 -24.25 -13.21
C ILE A 109 -27.69 -24.14 -11.89
N ASN A 110 -27.54 -25.15 -11.03
CA ASN A 110 -28.16 -25.15 -9.71
C ASN A 110 -27.10 -24.86 -8.63
N VAL A 111 -27.37 -23.85 -7.81
CA VAL A 111 -26.53 -23.40 -6.71
C VAL A 111 -27.38 -23.16 -5.46
N THR A 112 -26.72 -23.05 -4.31
CA THR A 112 -27.39 -22.67 -3.05
C THR A 112 -26.73 -21.41 -2.52
N PHE A 113 -27.52 -20.40 -2.19
CA PHE A 113 -27.03 -19.18 -1.58
C PHE A 113 -26.43 -19.46 -0.19
N PRO A 114 -25.32 -18.82 0.19
CA PRO A 114 -24.78 -18.94 1.54
C PRO A 114 -25.78 -18.49 2.63
N GLU A 115 -25.67 -19.08 3.82
CA GLU A 115 -26.48 -18.69 4.98
C GLU A 115 -26.25 -17.23 5.40
N GLU A 116 -25.07 -16.68 5.13
CA GLU A 116 -24.67 -15.29 5.44
C GLU A 116 -24.78 -14.35 4.24
N TYR A 117 -25.61 -14.68 3.24
CA TYR A 117 -25.76 -13.82 2.07
C TYR A 117 -26.38 -12.47 2.46
N HIS A 118 -25.95 -11.38 1.79
CA HIS A 118 -26.37 -10.02 2.13
C HIS A 118 -27.83 -9.69 1.87
N VAL A 119 -28.55 -10.48 1.04
CA VAL A 119 -30.00 -10.35 0.78
C VAL A 119 -30.72 -11.39 1.60
N ASP A 120 -31.50 -10.97 2.61
CA ASP A 120 -32.20 -11.85 3.55
C ASP A 120 -33.14 -12.86 2.89
N ASP A 121 -33.83 -12.44 1.82
CA ASP A 121 -34.77 -13.27 1.09
C ASP A 121 -34.12 -14.40 0.28
N LEU A 122 -32.81 -14.38 0.10
CA LEU A 122 -32.05 -15.36 -0.68
C LEU A 122 -31.20 -16.30 0.19
N LYS A 123 -31.00 -15.98 1.46
CA LYS A 123 -30.14 -16.76 2.38
C LYS A 123 -30.54 -18.24 2.44
N GLY A 124 -29.54 -19.10 2.22
CA GLY A 124 -29.70 -20.56 2.30
C GLY A 124 -30.63 -21.17 1.24
N LYS A 125 -31.21 -20.37 0.31
CA LYS A 125 -32.14 -20.86 -0.68
C LYS A 125 -31.44 -21.49 -1.89
N PRO A 126 -32.01 -22.59 -2.43
CA PRO A 126 -31.58 -23.10 -3.73
C PRO A 126 -32.07 -22.17 -4.84
N ALA A 127 -31.15 -21.92 -5.80
CA ALA A 127 -31.45 -21.11 -6.98
C ALA A 127 -31.02 -21.87 -8.25
N MET A 128 -31.76 -21.63 -9.31
CA MET A 128 -31.42 -22.14 -10.66
C MET A 128 -31.13 -20.95 -11.55
N PHE A 129 -29.99 -21.01 -12.23
CA PHE A 129 -29.60 -19.99 -13.20
C PHE A 129 -29.61 -20.59 -14.61
N LYS A 130 -30.26 -19.90 -15.54
CA LYS A 130 -30.08 -20.17 -16.97
C LYS A 130 -28.89 -19.36 -17.45
N VAL A 131 -27.85 -20.04 -17.91
CA VAL A 131 -26.60 -19.42 -18.32
C VAL A 131 -26.32 -19.74 -19.79
N SER A 132 -25.94 -18.72 -20.54
CA SER A 132 -25.48 -18.87 -21.94
C SER A 132 -24.09 -18.29 -22.08
N VAL A 133 -23.16 -19.02 -22.69
CA VAL A 133 -21.80 -18.57 -22.97
C VAL A 133 -21.75 -17.91 -24.34
N LYS A 134 -21.39 -16.62 -24.38
CA LYS A 134 -21.26 -15.86 -25.65
C LYS A 134 -19.84 -15.82 -26.19
N GLU A 135 -18.88 -15.61 -25.32
CA GLU A 135 -17.47 -15.53 -25.71
C GLU A 135 -16.60 -16.25 -24.70
N ILE A 136 -15.53 -16.84 -25.20
CA ILE A 136 -14.46 -17.40 -24.39
C ILE A 136 -13.17 -16.68 -24.80
N LYS A 137 -12.45 -16.17 -23.83
CA LYS A 137 -11.14 -15.54 -24.02
C LYS A 137 -10.13 -16.16 -23.08
N GLU A 138 -8.98 -16.52 -23.61
CA GLU A 138 -7.86 -17.06 -22.83
C GLU A 138 -6.84 -15.98 -22.57
N LYS A 139 -6.35 -15.91 -21.34
CA LYS A 139 -5.23 -15.08 -20.97
C LYS A 139 -3.94 -15.79 -21.35
N GLN A 140 -3.31 -15.38 -22.44
CA GLN A 140 -2.02 -15.90 -22.86
C GLN A 140 -0.88 -15.12 -22.23
N LEU A 141 -0.06 -15.82 -21.46
CA LEU A 141 1.16 -15.26 -20.88
C LEU A 141 2.27 -15.30 -21.94
N PRO A 142 3.06 -14.21 -22.10
CA PRO A 142 4.24 -14.23 -22.97
C PRO A 142 5.28 -15.23 -22.43
N GLU A 143 6.09 -15.82 -23.31
CA GLU A 143 7.21 -16.65 -22.88
C GLU A 143 8.30 -15.81 -22.21
N LEU A 144 8.89 -16.34 -21.13
CA LEU A 144 10.01 -15.67 -20.42
C LEU A 144 11.33 -15.91 -21.15
N ASN A 145 11.53 -15.19 -22.23
CA ASN A 145 12.70 -15.25 -23.11
C ASN A 145 13.33 -13.85 -23.32
N ASP A 146 14.32 -13.74 -24.17
CA ASP A 146 15.01 -12.47 -24.43
C ASP A 146 14.10 -11.43 -25.11
N GLU A 147 13.16 -11.85 -25.95
CA GLU A 147 12.18 -10.97 -26.57
C GLU A 147 11.26 -10.33 -25.49
N PHE A 148 10.85 -11.14 -24.50
CA PHE A 148 10.09 -10.62 -23.36
C PHE A 148 10.89 -9.58 -22.55
N ALA A 149 12.19 -9.85 -22.30
CA ALA A 149 13.03 -8.91 -21.57
C ALA A 149 13.15 -7.56 -22.31
N GLN A 150 13.30 -7.58 -23.64
CA GLN A 150 13.33 -6.37 -24.47
C GLN A 150 11.99 -5.63 -24.50
N ASP A 151 10.88 -6.34 -24.44
CA ASP A 151 9.54 -5.73 -24.45
C ASP A 151 9.20 -4.99 -23.14
N VAL A 152 9.71 -5.50 -21.99
CA VAL A 152 9.32 -5.01 -20.65
C VAL A 152 10.42 -4.23 -19.93
N SER A 153 11.61 -4.15 -20.49
CA SER A 153 12.78 -3.52 -19.88
C SER A 153 13.78 -2.98 -20.93
N ASP A 154 14.83 -2.34 -20.45
CA ASP A 154 15.94 -1.86 -21.29
C ASP A 154 17.06 -2.91 -21.49
N PHE A 155 16.82 -4.18 -21.11
CA PHE A 155 17.82 -5.26 -21.20
C PHE A 155 17.62 -6.11 -22.45
N ASP A 156 18.71 -6.57 -23.03
CA ASP A 156 18.70 -7.41 -24.23
C ASP A 156 18.40 -8.87 -23.94
N THR A 157 18.66 -9.34 -22.71
CA THR A 157 18.49 -10.75 -22.34
C THR A 157 17.68 -10.92 -21.06
N ILE A 158 16.97 -12.05 -20.97
CA ILE A 158 16.22 -12.43 -19.77
C ILE A 158 17.14 -12.62 -18.55
N ALA A 159 18.38 -13.03 -18.76
CA ALA A 159 19.37 -13.18 -17.70
C ALA A 159 19.74 -11.82 -17.07
N GLU A 160 20.03 -10.82 -17.88
CA GLU A 160 20.33 -9.47 -17.42
C GLU A 160 19.13 -8.84 -16.70
N TYR A 161 17.93 -9.04 -17.23
CA TYR A 161 16.70 -8.57 -16.58
C TYR A 161 16.48 -9.22 -15.22
N LYS A 162 16.72 -10.55 -15.09
CA LYS A 162 16.64 -11.26 -13.80
C LYS A 162 17.65 -10.72 -12.78
N ASP A 163 18.88 -10.45 -13.21
CA ASP A 163 19.91 -9.90 -12.35
C ASP A 163 19.55 -8.48 -11.87
N ASP A 164 18.98 -7.65 -12.74
CA ASP A 164 18.46 -6.32 -12.38
C ASP A 164 17.29 -6.42 -11.39
N LEU A 165 16.33 -7.31 -11.64
CA LEU A 165 15.23 -7.57 -10.71
C LEU A 165 15.75 -8.01 -9.34
N LYS A 166 16.73 -8.92 -9.31
CA LYS A 166 17.35 -9.38 -8.06
C LYS A 166 17.97 -8.23 -7.28
N ASN A 167 18.70 -7.34 -7.95
CA ASN A 167 19.29 -6.16 -7.33
C ASN A 167 18.19 -5.19 -6.82
N LYS A 168 17.17 -4.92 -7.61
CA LYS A 168 16.06 -4.05 -7.22
C LYS A 168 15.27 -4.61 -6.01
N ILE A 169 15.07 -5.92 -5.96
CA ILE A 169 14.43 -6.61 -4.83
C ILE A 169 15.32 -6.52 -3.59
N ALA A 170 16.62 -6.77 -3.71
CA ALA A 170 17.58 -6.64 -2.60
C ALA A 170 17.61 -5.22 -2.04
N ASP A 171 17.66 -4.21 -2.90
CA ASP A 171 17.62 -2.80 -2.52
C ASP A 171 16.30 -2.42 -1.84
N ARG A 172 15.18 -2.94 -2.32
CA ARG A 172 13.87 -2.73 -1.70
C ARG A 172 13.82 -3.37 -0.32
N LYS A 173 14.16 -4.66 -0.21
CA LYS A 173 14.21 -5.39 1.07
C LYS A 173 15.16 -4.71 2.07
N SER A 174 16.32 -4.24 1.62
CA SER A 174 17.29 -3.53 2.46
C SER A 174 16.71 -2.22 3.00
N ARG A 175 16.03 -1.43 2.17
CA ARG A 175 15.36 -0.19 2.61
C ARG A 175 14.22 -0.45 3.58
N GLU A 176 13.38 -1.44 3.29
CA GLU A 176 12.28 -1.85 4.17
C GLU A 176 12.79 -2.38 5.51
N ALA A 177 13.84 -3.20 5.48
CA ALA A 177 14.51 -3.71 6.67
C ALA A 177 15.06 -2.58 7.53
N LYS A 178 15.75 -1.63 6.91
CA LYS A 178 16.31 -0.45 7.60
C LYS A 178 15.20 0.40 8.23
N ALA A 179 14.15 0.71 7.49
CA ALA A 179 13.01 1.48 8.01
C ALA A 179 12.33 0.75 9.20
N LYS A 180 12.15 -0.57 9.11
CA LYS A 180 11.59 -1.37 10.19
C LYS A 180 12.48 -1.40 11.44
N GLN A 181 13.79 -1.50 11.27
CA GLN A 181 14.75 -1.44 12.37
C GLN A 181 14.78 -0.06 13.03
N GLU A 182 14.70 1.02 12.23
CA GLU A 182 14.57 2.39 12.72
C GLU A 182 13.31 2.57 13.58
N ASP A 183 12.17 2.13 13.06
CA ASP A 183 10.89 2.21 13.77
C ASP A 183 10.90 1.39 15.08
N GLU A 184 11.46 0.17 15.05
CA GLU A 184 11.57 -0.69 16.21
C GLU A 184 12.50 -0.09 17.28
N ALA A 185 13.66 0.44 16.86
CA ALA A 185 14.59 1.09 17.77
C ALA A 185 13.96 2.32 18.44
N ILE A 186 13.32 3.20 17.65
CA ILE A 186 12.65 4.40 18.15
C ILE A 186 11.51 4.02 19.12
N ALA A 187 10.71 3.01 18.78
CA ALA A 187 9.63 2.54 19.66
C ALA A 187 10.15 2.09 21.05
N LYS A 188 11.24 1.32 21.07
CA LYS A 188 11.87 0.87 22.33
C LYS A 188 12.45 2.02 23.13
N ILE A 189 13.06 3.01 22.45
CA ILE A 189 13.57 4.21 23.13
C ILE A 189 12.41 5.03 23.75
N ILE A 190 11.26 5.10 23.06
CA ILE A 190 10.06 5.77 23.58
C ILE A 190 9.57 5.05 24.84
N GLU A 191 9.50 3.71 24.83
CA GLU A 191 9.07 2.90 25.98
C GLU A 191 9.96 3.13 27.22
N ASP A 192 11.27 3.27 27.02
CA ASP A 192 12.25 3.49 28.08
C ASP A 192 12.36 4.96 28.52
N SER A 193 11.77 5.89 27.78
CA SER A 193 11.86 7.32 28.03
C SER A 193 10.61 7.84 28.75
N LYS A 194 10.78 8.95 29.50
CA LYS A 194 9.64 9.61 30.17
C LYS A 194 9.41 11.01 29.58
N MET A 195 8.18 11.28 29.26
CA MET A 195 7.74 12.58 28.77
C MET A 195 6.26 12.81 29.09
N ASP A 196 5.90 14.05 29.37
CA ASP A 196 4.51 14.46 29.63
C ASP A 196 4.03 15.34 28.47
N ILE A 197 3.22 14.77 27.57
CA ILE A 197 2.79 15.43 26.35
C ILE A 197 1.49 16.19 26.63
N PRO A 198 1.48 17.54 26.51
CA PRO A 198 0.25 18.31 26.69
C PRO A 198 -0.80 18.00 25.62
N ASP A 199 -2.07 17.93 26.02
CA ASP A 199 -3.21 17.67 25.10
C ASP A 199 -3.22 18.64 23.91
N ALA A 200 -2.87 19.91 24.13
CA ALA A 200 -2.79 20.91 23.06
C ALA A 200 -1.78 20.57 21.96
N MET A 201 -0.70 19.83 22.28
CA MET A 201 0.23 19.32 21.26
C MET A 201 -0.40 18.18 20.47
N VAL A 202 -1.13 17.29 21.16
CA VAL A 202 -1.84 16.18 20.52
C VAL A 202 -2.89 16.72 19.55
N ASP A 203 -3.72 17.67 20.01
CA ASP A 203 -4.76 18.30 19.19
C ASP A 203 -4.17 19.00 17.96
N THR A 204 -3.05 19.70 18.12
CA THR A 204 -2.35 20.35 17.00
C THR A 204 -1.84 19.31 16.00
N GLN A 205 -1.29 18.21 16.47
CA GLN A 205 -0.80 17.14 15.59
C GLN A 205 -1.93 16.41 14.88
N VAL A 206 -3.04 16.13 15.57
CA VAL A 206 -4.24 15.53 14.97
C VAL A 206 -4.79 16.42 13.86
N ASN A 207 -4.90 17.74 14.12
CA ASN A 207 -5.39 18.67 13.09
C ASN A 207 -4.50 18.66 11.84
N ARG A 208 -3.17 18.64 11.98
CA ARG A 208 -2.25 18.49 10.84
C ARG A 208 -2.47 17.18 10.08
N MET A 209 -2.64 16.07 10.82
CA MET A 209 -2.90 14.77 10.19
C MET A 209 -4.23 14.73 9.44
N VAL A 210 -5.25 15.42 9.95
CA VAL A 210 -6.55 15.58 9.25
C VAL A 210 -6.40 16.43 8.00
N GLU A 211 -5.62 17.52 8.05
CA GLU A 211 -5.32 18.34 6.87
C GLU A 211 -4.58 17.53 5.80
N ASP A 212 -3.55 16.78 6.18
CA ASP A 212 -2.81 15.89 5.28
C ASP A 212 -3.72 14.80 4.69
N PHE A 213 -4.64 14.27 5.48
CA PHE A 213 -5.62 13.29 5.03
C PHE A 213 -6.58 13.90 3.99
N ALA A 214 -7.09 15.10 4.26
CA ALA A 214 -7.95 15.83 3.34
C ALA A 214 -7.25 16.12 2.01
N GLN A 215 -5.98 16.53 2.03
CA GLN A 215 -5.19 16.75 0.82
C GLN A 215 -4.99 15.48 0.00
N ARG A 216 -4.72 14.34 0.65
CA ARG A 216 -4.60 13.04 -0.04
C ARG A 216 -5.91 12.61 -0.70
N LEU A 217 -7.04 12.77 -0.03
CA LEU A 217 -8.35 12.51 -0.62
C LEU A 217 -8.58 13.38 -1.86
N GLN A 218 -8.24 14.66 -1.77
CA GLN A 218 -8.40 15.60 -2.88
C GLN A 218 -7.53 15.23 -4.08
N GLN A 219 -6.29 14.75 -3.87
CA GLN A 219 -5.42 14.23 -4.93
C GLN A 219 -5.99 12.99 -5.62
N GLN A 220 -6.80 12.20 -4.90
CA GLN A 220 -7.51 11.03 -5.42
C GLN A 220 -8.87 11.39 -6.05
N GLY A 221 -9.21 12.68 -6.12
CA GLY A 221 -10.47 13.17 -6.70
C GLY A 221 -11.68 13.00 -5.77
N LEU A 222 -11.47 12.75 -4.47
CA LEU A 222 -12.52 12.61 -3.46
C LEU A 222 -12.53 13.81 -2.52
N SER A 223 -13.73 14.33 -2.20
CA SER A 223 -13.84 15.28 -1.09
C SER A 223 -14.01 14.57 0.25
N VAL A 224 -13.68 15.26 1.34
CA VAL A 224 -13.86 14.73 2.70
C VAL A 224 -15.33 14.40 2.97
N GLU A 225 -16.25 15.22 2.45
CA GLU A 225 -17.70 15.00 2.59
C GLU A 225 -18.16 13.72 1.86
N GLN A 226 -17.64 13.48 0.65
CA GLN A 226 -17.91 12.24 -0.10
C GLN A 226 -17.37 11.02 0.65
N TYR A 227 -16.15 11.12 1.19
CA TYR A 227 -15.57 10.06 2.01
C TYR A 227 -16.46 9.72 3.22
N PHE A 228 -16.97 10.73 3.94
CA PHE A 228 -17.88 10.53 5.06
C PHE A 228 -19.20 9.88 4.64
N GLN A 229 -19.75 10.26 3.48
CA GLN A 229 -20.98 9.65 2.96
C GLN A 229 -20.80 8.16 2.61
N TYR A 230 -19.64 7.79 2.02
CA TYR A 230 -19.37 6.40 1.64
C TYR A 230 -19.02 5.50 2.84
N THR A 231 -18.32 6.04 3.83
CA THR A 231 -17.80 5.23 4.96
C THR A 231 -18.68 5.29 6.20
N GLY A 232 -19.60 6.26 6.29
CA GLY A 232 -20.37 6.52 7.50
C GLY A 232 -19.55 7.09 8.66
N MET A 233 -18.30 7.53 8.38
CA MET A 233 -17.41 8.15 9.38
C MET A 233 -17.81 9.60 9.64
N THR A 234 -17.42 10.11 10.80
CA THR A 234 -17.55 11.53 11.16
C THR A 234 -16.17 12.13 11.40
N ALA A 235 -16.07 13.47 11.34
CA ALA A 235 -14.82 14.17 11.61
C ALA A 235 -14.27 13.84 13.01
N ASP A 236 -15.11 13.85 14.03
CA ASP A 236 -14.71 13.54 15.41
C ASP A 236 -14.15 12.11 15.53
N LYS A 237 -14.78 11.15 14.86
CA LYS A 237 -14.32 9.75 14.88
C LYS A 237 -12.97 9.58 14.20
N ILE A 238 -12.74 10.25 13.08
CA ILE A 238 -11.43 10.26 12.42
C ILE A 238 -10.36 10.90 13.31
N MET A 239 -10.69 12.03 13.95
CA MET A 239 -9.76 12.68 14.88
C MET A 239 -9.42 11.77 16.07
N ASP A 240 -10.39 11.06 16.63
CA ASP A 240 -10.16 10.11 17.73
C ASP A 240 -9.32 8.91 17.30
N GLU A 241 -9.55 8.38 16.11
CA GLU A 241 -8.74 7.29 15.54
C GLU A 241 -7.30 7.71 15.22
N MET A 242 -7.07 9.01 14.93
CA MET A 242 -5.75 9.54 14.67
C MET A 242 -4.95 9.88 15.93
N LYS A 243 -5.59 10.06 17.09
CA LYS A 243 -4.90 10.43 18.34
C LYS A 243 -3.75 9.51 18.75
N PRO A 244 -3.88 8.18 18.74
CA PRO A 244 -2.77 7.30 19.12
C PRO A 244 -1.54 7.46 18.23
N GLU A 245 -1.76 7.60 16.92
CA GLU A 245 -0.67 7.84 15.96
C GLU A 245 -0.06 9.24 16.12
N ALA A 246 -0.88 10.24 16.41
CA ALA A 246 -0.41 11.60 16.72
C ALA A 246 0.52 11.62 17.93
N VAL A 247 0.12 10.93 19.02
CA VAL A 247 0.95 10.79 20.22
C VAL A 247 2.28 10.11 19.88
N LYS A 248 2.25 9.01 19.12
CA LYS A 248 3.45 8.28 18.70
C LYS A 248 4.40 9.17 17.88
N ARG A 249 3.89 9.97 16.95
CA ARG A 249 4.69 10.92 16.15
C ARG A 249 5.32 12.00 17.01
N ILE A 250 4.58 12.55 17.98
CA ILE A 250 5.11 13.53 18.93
C ILE A 250 6.23 12.89 19.76
N GLN A 251 6.00 11.69 20.32
CA GLN A 251 6.99 10.96 21.12
C GLN A 251 8.26 10.70 20.33
N SER A 252 8.15 10.19 19.10
CA SER A 252 9.30 9.93 18.22
C SER A 252 10.11 11.22 18.01
N ARG A 253 9.45 12.32 17.66
CA ARG A 253 10.13 13.61 17.45
C ARG A 253 10.83 14.11 18.71
N LEU A 254 10.16 14.08 19.85
CA LEU A 254 10.70 14.55 21.13
C LEU A 254 11.93 13.73 21.57
N VAL A 255 11.87 12.40 21.43
CA VAL A 255 12.99 11.49 21.72
C VAL A 255 14.18 11.78 20.81
N LEU A 256 13.95 11.89 19.50
CA LEU A 256 15.03 12.17 18.53
C LEU A 256 15.68 13.54 18.78
N GLU A 257 14.90 14.58 19.09
CA GLU A 257 15.44 15.88 19.46
C GLU A 257 16.20 15.85 20.79
N ALA A 258 15.79 14.99 21.72
CA ALA A 258 16.55 14.79 22.96
C ALA A 258 17.87 14.07 22.70
N VAL A 259 17.90 13.09 21.76
CA VAL A 259 19.16 12.46 21.30
C VAL A 259 20.05 13.47 20.60
N VAL A 260 19.53 14.34 19.74
CA VAL A 260 20.29 15.42 19.11
C VAL A 260 21.03 16.26 20.16
N LYS A 261 20.33 16.61 21.26
CA LYS A 261 20.95 17.37 22.37
C LYS A 261 21.98 16.55 23.14
N ALA A 262 21.67 15.29 23.45
CA ALA A 262 22.58 14.41 24.21
C ALA A 262 23.90 14.14 23.47
N GLU A 263 23.84 14.00 22.15
CA GLU A 263 24.99 13.74 21.29
C GLU A 263 25.65 15.03 20.76
N ASN A 264 25.10 16.22 21.07
CA ASN A 264 25.53 17.50 20.52
C ASN A 264 25.63 17.49 18.99
N ILE A 265 24.60 16.97 18.33
CA ILE A 265 24.55 16.85 16.88
C ILE A 265 24.32 18.25 16.29
N GLU A 266 25.27 18.67 15.46
CA GLU A 266 25.18 19.91 14.69
C GLU A 266 25.06 19.59 13.20
N THR A 267 24.29 20.41 12.49
CA THR A 267 24.17 20.36 11.04
C THR A 267 25.15 21.36 10.42
N SER A 268 26.11 20.85 9.65
CA SER A 268 27.06 21.72 8.95
C SER A 268 26.40 22.44 7.76
N GLU A 269 27.04 23.51 7.27
CA GLU A 269 26.59 24.16 6.03
C GLU A 269 26.72 23.23 4.81
N GLU A 270 27.67 22.30 4.83
CA GLU A 270 27.84 21.30 3.78
C GLU A 270 26.66 20.32 3.74
N ASP A 271 26.19 19.83 4.88
CA ASP A 271 25.01 18.99 4.98
C ASP A 271 23.76 19.70 4.45
N PHE A 272 23.61 20.97 4.86
CA PHE A 272 22.51 21.80 4.42
C PHE A 272 22.53 22.03 2.91
N GLU A 273 23.69 22.36 2.33
CA GLU A 273 23.81 22.52 0.87
C GLU A 273 23.60 21.20 0.11
N ALA A 274 24.01 20.08 0.66
CA ALA A 274 23.76 18.76 0.06
C ALA A 274 22.26 18.46 0.03
N GLU A 275 21.53 18.79 1.08
CA GLU A 275 20.08 18.60 1.13
C GLU A 275 19.36 19.52 0.14
N LEU A 276 19.76 20.78 0.04
CA LEU A 276 19.22 21.69 -0.96
C LEU A 276 19.43 21.21 -2.40
N LYS A 277 20.57 20.57 -2.70
CA LYS A 277 20.80 19.97 -4.02
C LYS A 277 19.85 18.82 -4.30
N LYS A 278 19.60 17.94 -3.33
CA LYS A 278 18.62 16.86 -3.47
C LYS A 278 17.21 17.41 -3.72
N MET A 279 16.82 18.47 -2.99
CA MET A 279 15.56 19.14 -3.21
C MET A 279 15.48 19.74 -4.62
N ALA A 280 16.54 20.39 -5.08
CA ALA A 280 16.63 20.97 -6.43
C ALA A 280 16.44 19.90 -7.51
N GLU A 281 17.09 18.77 -7.39
CA GLU A 281 16.93 17.61 -8.29
C GLU A 281 15.50 17.05 -8.25
N ALA A 282 14.93 16.87 -7.05
CA ALA A 282 13.60 16.31 -6.88
C ALA A 282 12.50 17.21 -7.48
N TYR A 283 12.63 18.54 -7.30
CA TYR A 283 11.67 19.51 -7.84
C TYR A 283 12.00 19.98 -9.27
N LYS A 284 13.13 19.52 -9.84
CA LYS A 284 13.63 19.94 -11.14
C LYS A 284 13.79 21.48 -11.24
N MET A 285 14.30 22.07 -10.17
CA MET A 285 14.56 23.51 -10.03
C MET A 285 16.07 23.78 -9.90
N GLU A 286 16.48 25.00 -10.23
CA GLU A 286 17.87 25.44 -9.98
C GLU A 286 18.07 25.70 -8.48
N LEU A 287 19.25 25.35 -7.96
CA LEU A 287 19.60 25.51 -6.54
C LEU A 287 19.42 26.94 -6.04
N ASP A 288 19.76 27.92 -6.86
CA ASP A 288 19.66 29.33 -6.53
C ASP A 288 18.21 29.79 -6.38
N GLN A 289 17.29 29.22 -7.16
CA GLN A 289 15.85 29.48 -7.03
C GLN A 289 15.32 28.96 -5.70
N ILE A 290 15.71 27.75 -5.29
CA ILE A 290 15.31 27.20 -3.99
C ILE A 290 15.84 28.08 -2.83
N LYS A 291 17.12 28.52 -2.91
CA LYS A 291 17.71 29.40 -1.92
C LYS A 291 16.97 30.74 -1.82
N GLU A 292 16.48 31.27 -2.93
CA GLU A 292 15.75 32.56 -2.98
C GLU A 292 14.35 32.49 -2.34
N PHE A 293 13.65 31.36 -2.54
CA PHE A 293 12.33 31.13 -1.93
C PHE A 293 12.38 30.78 -0.44
N MET A 294 13.57 30.49 0.10
CA MET A 294 13.75 29.98 1.45
C MET A 294 14.01 31.10 2.46
N GLY A 295 13.09 31.28 3.39
CA GLY A 295 13.25 32.18 4.54
C GLY A 295 14.12 31.56 5.64
N ASP A 296 14.41 32.36 6.67
CA ASP A 296 15.21 31.91 7.84
C ASP A 296 14.52 30.79 8.64
N TYR A 297 13.17 30.78 8.62
CA TYR A 297 12.37 29.75 9.27
C TYR A 297 12.53 28.40 8.59
N GLU A 298 12.40 28.35 7.26
CA GLU A 298 12.55 27.14 6.47
C GLU A 298 13.98 26.57 6.58
N LYS A 299 14.99 27.45 6.54
CA LYS A 299 16.40 27.06 6.76
C LYS A 299 16.61 26.39 8.11
N LYS A 300 16.01 26.96 9.16
CA LYS A 300 16.08 26.40 10.51
C LYS A 300 15.40 25.01 10.58
N GLN A 301 14.22 24.89 9.99
CA GLN A 301 13.48 23.63 9.95
C GLN A 301 14.31 22.51 9.24
N ILE A 302 14.86 22.80 8.08
CA ILE A 302 15.69 21.84 7.35
C ILE A 302 16.92 21.42 8.19
N LYS A 303 17.58 22.36 8.86
CA LYS A 303 18.70 22.03 9.75
C LYS A 303 18.28 21.17 10.94
N GLU A 304 17.12 21.42 11.53
CA GLU A 304 16.55 20.61 12.60
C GLU A 304 16.20 19.19 12.10
N ASP A 305 15.60 19.06 10.92
CA ASP A 305 15.25 17.76 10.33
C ASP A 305 16.52 16.96 9.95
N LEU A 306 17.55 17.61 9.45
CA LEU A 306 18.87 16.99 9.20
C LEU A 306 19.54 16.50 10.49
N ALA A 307 19.45 17.28 11.59
CA ALA A 307 19.94 16.85 12.89
C ALA A 307 19.20 15.60 13.40
N ILE A 308 17.89 15.55 13.19
CA ILE A 308 17.06 14.39 13.51
C ILE A 308 17.48 13.15 12.68
N GLN A 309 17.73 13.31 11.38
CA GLN A 309 18.24 12.22 10.53
C GLN A 309 19.59 11.68 11.03
N LYS A 310 20.50 12.57 11.42
CA LYS A 310 21.77 12.17 12.04
C LYS A 310 21.59 11.44 13.37
N ALA A 311 20.59 11.85 14.18
CA ALA A 311 20.25 11.14 15.43
C ALA A 311 19.76 9.71 15.14
N ILE A 312 18.95 9.53 14.11
CA ILE A 312 18.51 8.20 13.66
C ILE A 312 19.73 7.36 13.24
N GLU A 313 20.69 7.96 12.51
CA GLU A 313 21.92 7.26 12.12
C GLU A 313 22.78 6.84 13.32
N VAL A 314 22.87 7.68 14.36
CA VAL A 314 23.57 7.32 15.62
C VAL A 314 22.87 6.17 16.34
N ILE A 315 21.53 6.19 16.39
CA ILE A 315 20.74 5.11 17.00
C ILE A 315 20.95 3.82 16.21
N THR A 316 20.69 3.84 14.91
CA THR A 316 20.75 2.65 14.03
C THR A 316 22.16 2.10 13.89
N GLY A 317 23.18 2.96 13.91
CA GLY A 317 24.60 2.54 13.92
C GLY A 317 25.03 1.84 15.21
N SER A 318 24.21 1.90 16.27
CA SER A 318 24.50 1.27 17.57
C SER A 318 23.58 0.12 17.91
N VAL A 319 22.56 -0.22 17.10
CA VAL A 319 21.62 -1.31 17.40
C VAL A 319 22.29 -2.68 17.46
N VAL A 320 21.71 -3.58 18.21
CA VAL A 320 22.12 -4.98 18.32
C VAL A 320 21.05 -5.85 17.68
N GLU A 321 21.39 -6.47 16.57
CA GLU A 321 20.49 -7.40 15.89
C GLU A 321 20.39 -8.74 16.65
N LYS A 322 19.17 -9.19 16.85
CA LYS A 322 18.84 -10.51 17.46
C LYS A 322 17.93 -11.33 16.59
#